data_b9372a415c3c5102f3cda42afc45b234
#
_entry.id   b9372a415c3c5102f3cda42afc45b234
#
_cell.length_a   1.000
_cell.length_b   1.000
_cell.length_c   1.000
_cell.angle_alpha   90.00
_cell.angle_beta   90.00
_cell.angle_gamma   90.00
#
_symmetry.space_group_name_H-M   'P 1'
#
loop_
_entity.id
_entity.type
_entity.pdbx_description
1 polymer ?
#
loop_
_entity_poly.entity_id
_entity_poly.type
_entity_poly.pdbx_seq_one_letter_code
_entity_poly.pdbx_strand_id
1 'polypeptide(L)'
;MHKQAVRRLETIFQAATALVSRKKSFTEEQLYNFMVQKMRTAQMTSVNNWAIVAYGKSAADPHYRFAPGKSRTIKPGHFLLLDIWGKINRPDAPYADITHMYFVGKRAPARFQKLWNDLRDARDKALNHLSQNATAHGAKLHALSSDHLDRCGYKNLFIHGLGHDLGHDHPHGPGINLSPRFRRSLERGRGYTIEPGIYKSGQFGLRSEINLFLDHHGRVQTTSTLQHGLQLIH
;
A
#
# COMPACT_ATOMS: atom_id res chain seq x y z
N MET A 1 -16.58 -11.32 1.54
CA MET A 1 -16.11 -10.82 0.24
C MET A 1 -14.78 -10.05 0.35
N HIS A 2 -14.65 -9.02 1.20
CA HIS A 2 -13.39 -8.26 1.36
C HIS A 2 -12.16 -9.17 1.64
N LYS A 3 -12.22 -10.04 2.66
CA LYS A 3 -11.11 -10.98 2.97
C LYS A 3 -10.76 -11.94 1.81
N GLN A 4 -11.71 -12.21 0.92
CA GLN A 4 -11.46 -12.99 -0.30
C GLN A 4 -10.73 -12.14 -1.35
N ALA A 5 -11.10 -10.86 -1.50
CA ALA A 5 -10.37 -9.92 -2.36
C ALA A 5 -8.92 -9.78 -1.88
N VAL A 6 -8.71 -9.53 -0.59
CA VAL A 6 -7.37 -9.48 0.04
C VAL A 6 -6.54 -10.73 -0.30
N ARG A 7 -7.04 -11.93 -0.04
CA ARG A 7 -6.32 -13.18 -0.35
C ARG A 7 -5.93 -13.30 -1.83
N ARG A 8 -6.81 -12.87 -2.74
CA ARG A 8 -6.51 -12.87 -4.18
C ARG A 8 -5.40 -11.88 -4.52
N LEU A 9 -5.44 -10.66 -3.97
CA LEU A 9 -4.37 -9.67 -4.17
C LEU A 9 -3.03 -10.17 -3.61
N GLU A 10 -3.01 -10.77 -2.43
CA GLU A 10 -1.79 -11.35 -1.83
C GLU A 10 -1.20 -12.48 -2.68
N THR A 11 -2.04 -13.34 -3.26
CA THR A 11 -1.60 -14.37 -4.22
C THR A 11 -0.99 -13.74 -5.47
N ILE A 12 -1.52 -12.60 -5.92
CA ILE A 12 -0.99 -11.88 -7.09
C ILE A 12 0.38 -11.27 -6.77
N PHE A 13 0.59 -10.71 -5.57
CA PHE A 13 1.92 -10.26 -5.12
C PHE A 13 2.94 -11.39 -5.13
N GLN A 14 2.58 -12.56 -4.60
CA GLN A 14 3.46 -13.73 -4.61
C GLN A 14 3.83 -14.16 -6.04
N ALA A 15 2.85 -14.18 -6.95
CA ALA A 15 3.09 -14.51 -8.35
C ALA A 15 3.98 -13.46 -9.05
N ALA A 16 3.76 -12.16 -8.76
CA ALA A 16 4.54 -11.05 -9.31
C ALA A 16 6.00 -11.11 -8.86
N THR A 17 6.25 -11.33 -7.58
CA THR A 17 7.62 -11.43 -7.03
C THR A 17 8.35 -12.67 -7.57
N ALA A 18 7.66 -13.82 -7.65
CA ALA A 18 8.22 -15.03 -8.25
C ALA A 18 8.57 -14.85 -9.74
N LEU A 19 7.78 -14.05 -10.46
CA LEU A 19 8.07 -13.74 -11.86
C LEU A 19 9.33 -12.86 -11.99
N VAL A 20 9.46 -11.82 -11.16
CA VAL A 20 10.65 -10.94 -11.16
C VAL A 20 11.91 -11.71 -10.78
N SER A 21 11.85 -12.66 -9.81
CA SER A 21 12.99 -13.51 -9.44
C SER A 21 13.46 -14.43 -10.57
N ARG A 22 12.55 -14.92 -11.41
CA ARG A 22 12.87 -15.89 -12.47
C ARG A 22 13.40 -15.26 -13.75
N LYS A 23 13.05 -14.02 -14.04
CA LYS A 23 13.41 -13.35 -15.30
C LYS A 23 14.56 -12.37 -15.12
N LYS A 24 15.59 -12.49 -15.94
CA LYS A 24 16.77 -11.59 -15.92
C LYS A 24 16.47 -10.13 -16.30
N SER A 25 15.38 -9.86 -17.01
CA SER A 25 14.97 -8.52 -17.41
C SER A 25 13.44 -8.45 -17.46
N PHE A 26 12.88 -7.48 -16.74
CA PHE A 26 11.44 -7.23 -16.69
C PHE A 26 11.18 -5.73 -16.52
N THR A 27 10.17 -5.17 -17.20
CA THR A 27 9.83 -3.76 -17.04
C THR A 27 8.64 -3.57 -16.11
N GLU A 28 8.47 -2.34 -15.58
CA GLU A 28 7.30 -1.96 -14.79
C GLU A 28 6.00 -2.25 -15.56
N GLU A 29 5.95 -1.91 -16.85
CA GLU A 29 4.79 -2.15 -17.72
C GLU A 29 4.47 -3.64 -17.89
N GLN A 30 5.49 -4.46 -18.11
CA GLN A 30 5.31 -5.91 -18.23
C GLN A 30 4.78 -6.51 -16.92
N LEU A 31 5.28 -6.05 -15.77
CA LEU A 31 4.83 -6.52 -14.47
C LEU A 31 3.40 -6.05 -14.18
N TYR A 32 3.08 -4.79 -14.49
CA TYR A 32 1.72 -4.27 -14.41
C TYR A 32 0.73 -5.12 -15.22
N ASN A 33 1.05 -5.37 -16.50
CA ASN A 33 0.18 -6.17 -17.39
C ASN A 33 -0.01 -7.60 -16.87
N PHE A 34 1.05 -8.20 -16.32
CA PHE A 34 0.97 -9.52 -15.67
C PHE A 34 0.03 -9.49 -14.46
N MET A 35 0.17 -8.50 -13.57
CA MET A 35 -0.66 -8.37 -12.37
C MET A 35 -2.14 -8.16 -12.73
N VAL A 36 -2.43 -7.27 -13.68
CA VAL A 36 -3.79 -7.02 -14.19
C VAL A 36 -4.40 -8.29 -14.81
N GLN A 37 -3.63 -9.03 -15.60
CA GLN A 37 -4.09 -10.30 -16.15
C GLN A 37 -4.43 -11.30 -15.04
N LYS A 38 -3.59 -11.40 -14.00
CA LYS A 38 -3.87 -12.25 -12.83
C LYS A 38 -5.11 -11.84 -12.08
N MET A 39 -5.36 -10.54 -11.91
CA MET A 39 -6.59 -10.05 -11.29
C MET A 39 -7.84 -10.45 -12.10
N ARG A 40 -7.80 -10.31 -13.42
CA ARG A 40 -8.91 -10.74 -14.30
C ARG A 40 -9.15 -12.25 -14.21
N THR A 41 -8.10 -13.06 -14.29
CA THR A 41 -8.18 -14.53 -14.14
C THR A 41 -8.73 -14.92 -12.76
N ALA A 42 -8.40 -14.16 -11.72
CA ALA A 42 -8.93 -14.34 -10.38
C ALA A 42 -10.36 -13.80 -10.20
N GLN A 43 -11.06 -13.46 -11.28
CA GLN A 43 -12.43 -12.90 -11.23
C GLN A 43 -12.54 -11.68 -10.29
N MET A 44 -11.58 -10.79 -10.41
CA MET A 44 -11.60 -9.49 -9.75
C MET A 44 -11.94 -8.38 -10.74
N THR A 45 -12.44 -7.28 -10.23
CA THR A 45 -12.67 -6.04 -10.98
C THR A 45 -12.08 -4.85 -10.22
N SER A 46 -11.80 -3.80 -10.94
CA SER A 46 -11.34 -2.52 -10.41
C SER A 46 -11.82 -1.38 -11.29
N VAL A 47 -11.78 -0.15 -10.77
CA VAL A 47 -12.04 1.07 -11.53
C VAL A 47 -10.72 1.70 -11.96
N ASN A 48 -10.73 2.40 -13.08
CA ASN A 48 -9.58 3.10 -13.66
C ASN A 48 -8.36 2.15 -13.87
N ASN A 49 -7.20 2.52 -13.34
CA ASN A 49 -6.08 1.60 -13.29
C ASN A 49 -6.24 0.60 -12.14
N TRP A 50 -5.60 -0.53 -12.26
CA TRP A 50 -5.73 -1.66 -11.35
C TRP A 50 -4.54 -1.79 -10.41
N ALA A 51 -3.43 -1.10 -10.71
CA ALA A 51 -2.20 -1.21 -9.96
C ALA A 51 -1.27 0.00 -10.17
N ILE A 52 -0.33 0.17 -9.24
CA ILE A 52 0.91 0.92 -9.44
C ILE A 52 2.07 -0.06 -9.34
N VAL A 53 2.93 -0.06 -10.35
CA VAL A 53 4.20 -0.79 -10.37
C VAL A 53 5.28 0.25 -10.57
N ALA A 54 6.03 0.55 -9.51
CA ALA A 54 7.01 1.63 -9.53
C ALA A 54 8.37 1.16 -9.02
N TYR A 55 9.39 1.26 -9.85
CA TYR A 55 10.74 0.83 -9.54
C TYR A 55 11.70 2.03 -9.40
N GLY A 56 12.47 2.02 -8.32
CA GLY A 56 13.49 3.05 -8.07
C GLY A 56 12.89 4.45 -7.96
N LYS A 57 13.32 5.37 -8.80
CA LYS A 57 12.85 6.75 -8.78
C LYS A 57 11.42 6.95 -9.31
N SER A 58 10.87 5.96 -10.02
CA SER A 58 9.46 5.99 -10.40
C SER A 58 8.54 6.04 -9.18
N ALA A 59 8.91 5.35 -8.10
CA ALA A 59 8.14 5.34 -6.86
C ALA A 59 8.11 6.69 -6.10
N ALA A 60 8.91 7.67 -6.53
CA ALA A 60 8.86 9.02 -5.95
C ALA A 60 7.56 9.78 -6.25
N ASP A 61 6.78 9.33 -7.23
CA ASP A 61 5.41 9.76 -7.49
C ASP A 61 4.45 8.73 -6.89
N PRO A 62 3.65 9.09 -5.86
CA PRO A 62 2.68 8.17 -5.25
C PRO A 62 1.59 7.69 -6.22
N HIS A 63 1.37 8.41 -7.30
CA HIS A 63 0.39 8.10 -8.35
C HIS A 63 1.04 7.71 -9.68
N TYR A 64 2.27 7.19 -9.62
CA TYR A 64 3.08 6.88 -10.80
C TYR A 64 2.33 6.10 -11.86
N ARG A 65 2.50 6.57 -13.08
CA ARG A 65 2.02 5.90 -14.30
C ARG A 65 3.11 5.99 -15.37
N PHE A 66 3.48 4.88 -15.91
CA PHE A 66 4.39 4.86 -17.06
C PHE A 66 3.63 5.29 -18.32
N ALA A 67 4.32 6.01 -19.20
CA ALA A 67 3.87 6.14 -20.59
C ALA A 67 4.17 4.84 -21.34
N PRO A 68 3.29 4.37 -22.24
CA PRO A 68 3.50 3.14 -23.00
C PRO A 68 4.91 3.07 -23.62
N GLY A 69 5.61 1.97 -23.44
CA GLY A 69 6.98 1.76 -23.93
C GLY A 69 8.08 2.58 -23.23
N LYS A 70 7.75 3.39 -22.21
CA LYS A 70 8.72 4.22 -21.46
C LYS A 70 8.93 3.78 -20.01
N SER A 71 8.44 2.61 -19.64
CA SER A 71 8.62 2.05 -18.32
C SER A 71 10.06 1.60 -18.06
N ARG A 72 10.46 1.62 -16.76
CA ARG A 72 11.82 1.24 -16.36
C ARG A 72 11.99 -0.27 -16.33
N THR A 73 13.20 -0.70 -16.63
CA THR A 73 13.61 -2.08 -16.37
C THR A 73 13.91 -2.27 -14.90
N ILE A 74 13.28 -3.27 -14.29
CA ILE A 74 13.50 -3.70 -12.91
C ILE A 74 14.82 -4.46 -12.86
N LYS A 75 15.75 -3.99 -12.01
CA LYS A 75 17.12 -4.53 -11.87
C LYS A 75 17.49 -4.61 -10.37
N PRO A 76 18.48 -5.43 -9.99
CA PRO A 76 19.00 -5.39 -8.62
C PRO A 76 19.50 -4.00 -8.21
N GLY A 77 19.26 -3.62 -6.93
CA GLY A 77 19.84 -2.43 -6.32
C GLY A 77 18.87 -1.35 -5.86
N HIS A 78 17.55 -1.53 -6.04
CA HIS A 78 16.58 -0.52 -5.65
C HIS A 78 15.24 -1.09 -5.15
N PHE A 79 14.38 -0.22 -4.59
CA PHE A 79 13.02 -0.56 -4.23
C PHE A 79 12.14 -0.86 -5.44
N LEU A 80 11.23 -1.80 -5.25
CA LEU A 80 10.06 -2.03 -6.09
C LEU A 80 8.80 -1.87 -5.20
N LEU A 81 7.99 -0.88 -5.54
CA LEU A 81 6.67 -0.66 -4.97
C LEU A 81 5.64 -1.35 -5.85
N LEU A 82 4.85 -2.22 -5.25
CA LEU A 82 3.68 -2.82 -5.86
C LEU A 82 2.46 -2.43 -5.04
N ASP A 83 1.51 -1.79 -5.69
CA ASP A 83 0.26 -1.36 -5.11
C ASP A 83 -0.89 -1.81 -6.01
N ILE A 84 -1.85 -2.54 -5.44
CA ILE A 84 -2.98 -3.07 -6.19
C ILE A 84 -4.28 -2.94 -5.40
N TRP A 85 -5.31 -2.50 -6.10
CA TRP A 85 -6.66 -2.40 -5.55
C TRP A 85 -7.67 -3.12 -6.43
N GLY A 86 -8.64 -3.74 -5.80
CA GLY A 86 -9.70 -4.45 -6.52
C GLY A 86 -10.68 -5.11 -5.59
N LYS A 87 -11.80 -5.49 -6.16
CA LYS A 87 -12.84 -6.24 -5.47
C LYS A 87 -13.18 -7.51 -6.23
N ILE A 88 -13.86 -8.44 -5.59
CA ILE A 88 -14.49 -9.57 -6.26
C ILE A 88 -15.51 -9.01 -7.24
N ASN A 89 -15.61 -9.60 -8.43
CA ASN A 89 -16.53 -9.14 -9.48
C ASN A 89 -18.01 -9.37 -9.07
N ARG A 90 -18.45 -8.57 -8.10
CA ARG A 90 -19.81 -8.49 -7.59
C ARG A 90 -20.12 -7.04 -7.21
N PRO A 91 -21.34 -6.53 -7.48
CA PRO A 91 -21.70 -5.14 -7.17
C PRO A 91 -21.52 -4.79 -5.69
N ASP A 92 -21.94 -5.67 -4.80
CA ASP A 92 -21.96 -5.50 -3.35
C ASP A 92 -20.61 -5.81 -2.66
N ALA A 93 -19.56 -6.18 -3.41
CA ALA A 93 -18.28 -6.48 -2.84
C ALA A 93 -17.49 -5.20 -2.51
N PRO A 94 -16.96 -5.07 -1.28
CA PRO A 94 -16.04 -3.98 -0.96
C PRO A 94 -14.66 -4.23 -1.56
N TYR A 95 -13.94 -3.13 -1.85
CA TYR A 95 -12.57 -3.15 -2.30
C TYR A 95 -11.61 -3.69 -1.24
N ALA A 96 -10.49 -4.20 -1.69
CA ALA A 96 -9.24 -4.32 -0.97
C ALA A 96 -8.21 -3.44 -1.69
N ASP A 97 -7.29 -2.84 -0.94
CA ASP A 97 -6.28 -1.91 -1.42
C ASP A 97 -5.00 -2.11 -0.62
N ILE A 98 -3.93 -2.57 -1.27
CA ILE A 98 -2.73 -3.04 -0.55
C ILE A 98 -1.47 -2.62 -1.31
N THR A 99 -0.53 -2.01 -0.59
CA THR A 99 0.82 -1.77 -1.09
C THR A 99 1.84 -2.64 -0.36
N HIS A 100 2.67 -3.34 -1.12
CA HIS A 100 3.85 -4.03 -0.63
C HIS A 100 5.15 -3.43 -1.19
N MET A 101 6.18 -3.39 -0.33
CA MET A 101 7.51 -2.94 -0.70
C MET A 101 8.49 -4.10 -0.78
N TYR A 102 9.31 -4.07 -1.83
CA TYR A 102 10.37 -5.03 -2.05
C TYR A 102 11.70 -4.32 -2.31
N PHE A 103 12.79 -4.97 -1.98
CA PHE A 103 14.10 -4.60 -2.50
C PHE A 103 14.55 -5.65 -3.51
N VAL A 104 14.84 -5.23 -4.72
CA VAL A 104 15.34 -6.15 -5.76
C VAL A 104 16.82 -6.35 -5.54
N GLY A 105 17.20 -7.56 -5.12
CA GLY A 105 18.57 -7.94 -4.82
C GLY A 105 18.68 -8.87 -3.62
N LYS A 106 19.84 -9.52 -3.48
CA LYS A 106 20.12 -10.50 -2.41
C LYS A 106 20.24 -9.88 -1.01
N ARG A 107 20.55 -8.59 -0.92
CA ARG A 107 20.72 -7.86 0.35
C ARG A 107 20.36 -6.39 0.15
N ALA A 108 19.48 -5.87 0.98
CA ALA A 108 19.20 -4.45 1.02
C ALA A 108 20.29 -3.71 1.81
N PRO A 109 20.92 -2.65 1.25
CA PRO A 109 21.84 -1.79 2.01
C PRO A 109 21.15 -1.18 3.24
N ALA A 110 21.95 -0.87 4.28
CA ALA A 110 21.46 -0.37 5.57
C ALA A 110 20.54 0.86 5.43
N ARG A 111 20.84 1.77 4.49
CA ARG A 111 20.01 2.94 4.21
C ARG A 111 18.58 2.57 3.77
N PHE A 112 18.40 1.52 2.93
CA PHE A 112 17.08 1.07 2.49
C PHE A 112 16.33 0.34 3.60
N GLN A 113 17.07 -0.42 4.42
CA GLN A 113 16.50 -1.09 5.59
C GLN A 113 16.01 -0.06 6.62
N LYS A 114 16.77 1.02 6.85
CA LYS A 114 16.36 2.11 7.74
C LYS A 114 15.09 2.80 7.24
N LEU A 115 15.04 3.19 5.96
CA LEU A 115 13.85 3.80 5.34
C LEU A 115 12.60 2.93 5.53
N TRP A 116 12.73 1.62 5.31
CA TRP A 116 11.64 0.68 5.52
C TRP A 116 11.23 0.59 6.99
N ASN A 117 12.17 0.48 7.91
CA ASN A 117 11.86 0.35 9.33
C ASN A 117 11.14 1.60 9.86
N ASP A 118 11.60 2.80 9.49
CA ASP A 118 10.98 4.05 9.90
C ASP A 118 9.54 4.18 9.35
N LEU A 119 9.31 3.75 8.09
CA LEU A 119 8.00 3.74 7.47
C LEU A 119 7.05 2.72 8.12
N ARG A 120 7.52 1.49 8.35
CA ARG A 120 6.78 0.44 9.06
C ARG A 120 6.37 0.93 10.46
N ASP A 121 7.28 1.53 11.19
CA ASP A 121 7.03 2.02 12.55
C ASP A 121 5.99 3.16 12.55
N ALA A 122 5.97 4.02 11.51
CA ALA A 122 4.94 5.03 11.31
C ALA A 122 3.54 4.39 11.13
N ARG A 123 3.44 3.34 10.31
CA ARG A 123 2.21 2.56 10.12
C ARG A 123 1.76 1.92 11.43
N ASP A 124 2.68 1.23 12.10
CA ASP A 124 2.38 0.45 13.29
C ASP A 124 1.97 1.34 14.48
N LYS A 125 2.52 2.56 14.59
CA LYS A 125 2.08 3.55 15.59
C LYS A 125 0.60 3.93 15.42
N ALA A 126 0.15 4.19 14.21
CA ALA A 126 -1.24 4.50 13.93
C ALA A 126 -2.14 3.29 14.21
N LEU A 127 -1.75 2.10 13.74
CA LEU A 127 -2.49 0.86 13.96
C LEU A 127 -2.64 0.53 15.44
N ASN A 128 -1.55 0.59 16.21
CA ASN A 128 -1.55 0.31 17.64
C ASN A 128 -2.43 1.31 18.41
N HIS A 129 -2.34 2.59 18.07
CA HIS A 129 -3.19 3.60 18.70
C HIS A 129 -4.68 3.35 18.41
N LEU A 130 -5.05 3.05 17.17
CA LEU A 130 -6.43 2.73 16.81
C LEU A 130 -6.93 1.46 17.53
N SER A 131 -6.08 0.45 17.65
CA SER A 131 -6.42 -0.81 18.34
C SER A 131 -6.71 -0.61 19.84
N GLN A 132 -6.08 0.40 20.47
CA GLN A 132 -6.29 0.76 21.86
C GLN A 132 -7.39 1.81 22.04
N ASN A 133 -7.73 2.59 21.01
CA ASN A 133 -8.63 3.72 21.05
C ASN A 133 -9.58 3.72 19.85
N ALA A 134 -10.62 2.91 19.92
CA ALA A 134 -11.60 2.72 18.82
C ALA A 134 -12.36 4.01 18.45
N THR A 135 -12.26 5.06 19.25
CA THR A 135 -12.83 6.40 18.99
C THR A 135 -11.81 7.36 18.38
N ALA A 136 -10.62 6.88 18.01
CA ALA A 136 -9.61 7.71 17.37
C ALA A 136 -10.16 8.31 16.06
N HIS A 137 -9.81 9.57 15.80
CA HIS A 137 -10.19 10.27 14.58
C HIS A 137 -9.05 10.29 13.57
N GLY A 138 -9.39 10.41 12.27
CA GLY A 138 -8.44 10.34 11.18
C GLY A 138 -7.25 11.29 11.31
N ALA A 139 -7.48 12.53 11.76
CA ALA A 139 -6.42 13.52 11.99
C ALA A 139 -5.41 13.09 13.07
N LYS A 140 -5.87 12.42 14.14
CA LYS A 140 -4.96 11.91 15.19
C LYS A 140 -4.07 10.79 14.67
N LEU A 141 -4.65 9.84 13.93
CA LEU A 141 -3.91 8.73 13.34
C LEU A 141 -2.88 9.25 12.33
N HIS A 142 -3.27 10.19 11.47
CA HIS A 142 -2.34 10.84 10.54
C HIS A 142 -1.18 11.52 11.27
N ALA A 143 -1.48 12.32 12.31
CA ALA A 143 -0.45 13.01 13.08
C ALA A 143 0.56 12.03 13.72
N LEU A 144 0.11 10.90 14.25
CA LEU A 144 1.01 9.90 14.85
C LEU A 144 2.03 9.36 13.84
N SER A 145 1.62 9.11 12.60
CA SER A 145 2.51 8.66 11.53
C SER A 145 3.41 9.80 11.03
N SER A 146 2.84 10.97 10.76
CA SER A 146 3.56 12.14 10.25
C SER A 146 4.63 12.62 11.25
N ASP A 147 4.27 12.80 12.52
CA ASP A 147 5.21 13.21 13.57
C ASP A 147 6.36 12.20 13.76
N HIS A 148 6.07 10.90 13.58
CA HIS A 148 7.11 9.88 13.64
C HIS A 148 8.09 10.04 12.47
N LEU A 149 7.58 10.18 11.23
CA LEU A 149 8.40 10.36 10.04
C LEU A 149 9.21 11.67 10.10
N ASP A 150 8.62 12.75 10.62
CA ASP A 150 9.32 14.03 10.81
C ASP A 150 10.52 13.90 11.78
N ARG A 151 10.31 13.18 12.91
CA ARG A 151 11.40 12.86 13.86
C ARG A 151 12.50 11.97 13.28
N CYS A 152 12.16 11.11 12.30
CA CYS A 152 13.13 10.30 11.56
C CYS A 152 13.87 11.08 10.47
N GLY A 153 13.56 12.38 10.27
CA GLY A 153 14.21 13.25 9.29
C GLY A 153 13.53 13.29 7.92
N TYR A 154 12.27 12.81 7.82
CA TYR A 154 11.50 12.78 6.56
C TYR A 154 10.44 13.89 6.48
N LYS A 155 10.71 15.03 7.13
CA LYS A 155 9.81 16.18 7.12
C LYS A 155 9.44 16.57 5.68
N ASN A 156 8.14 16.80 5.46
CA ASN A 156 7.56 17.14 4.15
C ASN A 156 7.69 16.03 3.06
N LEU A 157 8.09 14.81 3.43
CA LEU A 157 8.14 13.69 2.48
C LEU A 157 6.91 12.77 2.58
N PHE A 158 6.07 12.91 3.59
CA PHE A 158 4.75 12.27 3.67
C PHE A 158 3.70 13.27 3.17
N ILE A 159 3.30 13.12 1.91
CA ILE A 159 2.59 14.16 1.12
C ILE A 159 1.10 13.86 0.87
N HIS A 160 0.55 12.81 1.43
CA HIS A 160 -0.87 12.44 1.30
C HIS A 160 -1.49 12.07 2.65
N GLY A 161 -2.77 11.77 2.68
CA GLY A 161 -3.45 11.25 3.89
C GLY A 161 -2.89 9.90 4.33
N LEU A 162 -3.07 9.57 5.61
CA LEU A 162 -2.64 8.27 6.13
C LEU A 162 -3.47 7.11 5.60
N GLY A 163 -4.65 7.36 5.04
CA GLY A 163 -5.53 6.33 4.52
C GLY A 163 -6.95 6.82 4.31
N HIS A 164 -7.81 5.91 3.94
CA HIS A 164 -9.22 6.16 3.63
C HIS A 164 -10.11 4.98 4.05
N ASP A 165 -11.43 5.18 4.05
CA ASP A 165 -12.36 4.07 4.13
C ASP A 165 -12.39 3.30 2.80
N LEU A 166 -12.69 2.00 2.89
CA LEU A 166 -12.81 1.13 1.74
C LEU A 166 -14.24 1.16 1.18
N GLY A 167 -14.37 1.52 -0.09
CA GLY A 167 -15.66 1.62 -0.77
C GLY A 167 -16.11 0.36 -1.48
N HIS A 168 -17.28 0.45 -2.11
CA HIS A 168 -17.85 -0.59 -2.96
C HIS A 168 -17.71 -0.24 -4.45
N ASP A 169 -17.83 1.03 -4.81
CA ASP A 169 -17.76 1.50 -6.20
C ASP A 169 -16.36 1.98 -6.58
N HIS A 170 -15.61 2.45 -5.61
CA HIS A 170 -14.23 2.91 -5.74
C HIS A 170 -13.42 2.43 -4.53
N PRO A 171 -12.08 2.20 -4.64
CA PRO A 171 -11.25 1.86 -3.47
C PRO A 171 -11.39 2.89 -2.35
N HIS A 172 -11.40 4.18 -2.69
CA HIS A 172 -11.72 5.24 -1.73
C HIS A 172 -13.25 5.34 -1.57
N GLY A 173 -13.75 4.96 -0.42
CA GLY A 173 -15.16 5.10 -0.08
C GLY A 173 -15.58 6.54 0.23
N PRO A 174 -16.88 6.78 0.42
CA PRO A 174 -17.42 8.12 0.69
C PRO A 174 -17.28 8.58 2.16
N GLY A 175 -16.72 7.73 3.01
CA GLY A 175 -16.69 7.95 4.44
C GLY A 175 -15.51 8.80 4.94
N ILE A 176 -14.96 8.41 6.08
CA ILE A 176 -13.93 9.18 6.77
C ILE A 176 -12.54 8.81 6.27
N ASN A 177 -11.79 9.81 5.83
CA ASN A 177 -10.38 9.66 5.51
C ASN A 177 -9.48 9.86 6.73
N LEU A 178 -8.35 9.17 6.76
CA LEU A 178 -7.32 9.33 7.77
C LEU A 178 -6.36 10.46 7.36
N SER A 179 -6.81 11.70 7.48
CA SER A 179 -6.04 12.88 7.06
C SER A 179 -6.22 14.04 8.05
N PRO A 180 -5.37 15.08 8.03
CA PRO A 180 -5.42 16.17 8.98
C PRO A 180 -6.78 16.89 9.09
N ARG A 181 -7.59 16.83 8.04
CA ARG A 181 -8.90 17.48 7.97
C ARG A 181 -10.02 16.72 8.69
N PHE A 182 -9.85 15.42 8.91
CA PHE A 182 -10.91 14.56 9.45
C PHE A 182 -10.78 14.38 10.96
N ARG A 183 -11.53 15.20 11.70
CA ARG A 183 -11.55 15.23 13.17
C ARG A 183 -12.70 14.44 13.81
N ARG A 184 -13.49 13.72 13.00
CA ARG A 184 -14.51 12.78 13.49
C ARG A 184 -13.89 11.40 13.71
N SER A 185 -14.43 10.66 14.67
CA SER A 185 -14.06 9.26 14.92
C SER A 185 -14.34 8.39 13.69
N LEU A 186 -13.52 7.36 13.50
CA LEU A 186 -13.78 6.35 12.49
C LEU A 186 -15.12 5.65 12.74
N GLU A 187 -15.84 5.32 11.67
CA GLU A 187 -17.13 4.66 11.75
C GLU A 187 -16.95 3.16 11.96
N ARG A 188 -17.72 2.60 12.89
CA ARG A 188 -17.75 1.15 13.13
C ARG A 188 -18.47 0.42 11.99
N GLY A 189 -18.11 -0.85 11.79
CA GLY A 189 -18.65 -1.65 10.70
C GLY A 189 -18.04 -1.35 9.34
N ARG A 190 -16.89 -0.64 9.28
CA ARG A 190 -16.22 -0.24 8.04
C ARG A 190 -14.79 -0.77 7.95
N GLY A 191 -14.34 -0.93 6.70
CA GLY A 191 -12.93 -1.17 6.35
C GLY A 191 -12.19 0.13 6.11
N TYR A 192 -10.89 0.15 6.44
CA TYR A 192 -9.99 1.29 6.24
C TYR A 192 -8.64 0.83 5.76
N THR A 193 -7.91 1.74 5.10
CA THR A 193 -6.46 1.59 4.86
C THR A 193 -5.66 2.34 5.94
N ILE A 194 -4.43 1.88 6.18
CA ILE A 194 -3.35 2.65 6.82
C ILE A 194 -2.14 2.53 5.90
N GLU A 195 -1.74 3.65 5.29
CA GLU A 195 -0.81 3.66 4.16
C GLU A 195 0.21 4.81 4.21
N PRO A 196 0.99 5.00 5.29
CA PRO A 196 2.01 6.04 5.28
C PRO A 196 3.00 5.86 4.14
N GLY A 197 3.55 6.97 3.63
CA GLY A 197 4.53 6.97 2.56
C GLY A 197 5.65 7.99 2.77
N ILE A 198 6.80 7.73 2.17
CA ILE A 198 7.96 8.63 2.12
C ILE A 198 8.33 8.81 0.65
N TYR A 199 8.23 10.03 0.13
CA TYR A 199 8.47 10.31 -1.29
C TYR A 199 9.48 11.42 -1.46
N LYS A 200 10.67 11.09 -2.00
CA LYS A 200 11.72 12.04 -2.31
C LYS A 200 11.82 12.21 -3.83
N SER A 201 11.33 13.33 -4.32
CA SER A 201 11.23 13.62 -5.76
C SER A 201 12.53 13.29 -6.49
N GLY A 202 12.40 12.59 -7.62
CA GLY A 202 13.50 12.16 -8.47
C GLY A 202 14.45 11.11 -7.89
N GLN A 203 14.24 10.65 -6.65
CA GLN A 203 15.13 9.70 -5.98
C GLN A 203 14.46 8.37 -5.65
N PHE A 204 13.46 8.36 -4.78
CA PHE A 204 12.76 7.14 -4.34
C PHE A 204 11.40 7.46 -3.73
N GLY A 205 10.56 6.44 -3.64
CA GLY A 205 9.35 6.46 -2.83
C GLY A 205 9.11 5.10 -2.19
N LEU A 206 8.45 5.13 -1.04
CA LEU A 206 8.00 3.96 -0.30
C LEU A 206 6.59 4.21 0.21
N ARG A 207 5.77 3.18 0.20
CA ARG A 207 4.47 3.13 0.90
C ARG A 207 4.31 1.78 1.55
N SER A 208 3.77 1.75 2.76
CA SER A 208 3.38 0.50 3.42
C SER A 208 1.90 0.57 3.71
N GLU A 209 1.11 -0.25 3.06
CA GLU A 209 -0.33 -0.19 3.17
C GLU A 209 -0.93 -1.51 3.63
N ILE A 210 -1.86 -1.39 4.54
CA ILE A 210 -2.65 -2.48 5.08
C ILE A 210 -4.14 -2.16 5.04
N ASN A 211 -4.95 -3.20 4.98
CA ASN A 211 -6.38 -3.10 5.22
C ASN A 211 -6.73 -3.56 6.64
N LEU A 212 -7.66 -2.86 7.26
CA LEU A 212 -8.24 -3.23 8.54
C LEU A 212 -9.78 -3.10 8.50
N PHE A 213 -10.43 -3.76 9.43
CA PHE A 213 -11.86 -3.65 9.68
C PHE A 213 -12.07 -3.22 11.14
N LEU A 214 -12.84 -2.15 11.34
CA LEU A 214 -13.30 -1.70 12.64
C LEU A 214 -14.70 -2.28 12.87
N ASP A 215 -14.82 -3.31 13.71
CA ASP A 215 -16.08 -4.00 13.92
C ASP A 215 -17.10 -3.14 14.72
N HIS A 216 -18.34 -3.60 14.83
CA HIS A 216 -19.41 -2.90 15.54
C HIS A 216 -19.15 -2.75 17.05
N HIS A 217 -18.25 -3.56 17.61
CA HIS A 217 -17.80 -3.46 19.00
C HIS A 217 -16.59 -2.54 19.19
N GLY A 218 -16.03 -1.99 18.10
CA GLY A 218 -14.84 -1.14 18.13
C GLY A 218 -13.52 -1.94 18.12
N ARG A 219 -13.53 -3.24 17.83
CA ARG A 219 -12.31 -4.03 17.73
C ARG A 219 -11.71 -3.88 16.32
N VAL A 220 -10.42 -3.65 16.28
CA VAL A 220 -9.65 -3.56 15.05
C VAL A 220 -9.17 -4.95 14.62
N GLN A 221 -9.48 -5.33 13.39
CA GLN A 221 -9.00 -6.56 12.77
C GLN A 221 -8.22 -6.21 11.51
N THR A 222 -6.93 -6.42 11.47
CA THR A 222 -6.15 -6.38 10.23
C THR A 222 -6.65 -7.47 9.30
N THR A 223 -6.97 -7.11 8.07
CA THR A 223 -7.51 -8.03 7.07
C THR A 223 -6.51 -8.41 5.99
N SER A 224 -5.46 -7.61 5.81
CA SER A 224 -4.29 -7.92 4.97
C SER A 224 -3.07 -8.30 5.81
N THR A 225 -2.09 -8.93 5.17
CA THR A 225 -0.84 -9.32 5.81
C THR A 225 -0.01 -8.09 6.20
N LEU A 226 0.44 -8.05 7.46
CA LEU A 226 1.40 -7.05 7.93
C LEU A 226 2.80 -7.39 7.38
N GLN A 227 3.33 -6.52 6.54
CA GLN A 227 4.72 -6.62 6.11
C GLN A 227 5.64 -6.11 7.23
N HIS A 228 6.24 -7.02 8.00
CA HIS A 228 7.12 -6.69 9.13
C HIS A 228 8.56 -6.35 8.71
N GLY A 229 9.04 -6.96 7.64
CA GLY A 229 10.39 -6.76 7.11
C GLY A 229 10.37 -6.37 5.63
N LEU A 230 11.41 -5.70 5.18
CA LEU A 230 11.62 -5.44 3.77
C LEU A 230 11.91 -6.76 3.05
N GLN A 231 11.01 -7.17 2.17
CA GLN A 231 11.15 -8.41 1.43
C GLN A 231 12.16 -8.26 0.28
N LEU A 232 12.93 -9.33 0.03
CA LEU A 232 13.94 -9.36 -1.03
C LEU A 232 13.44 -10.16 -2.24
N ILE A 233 13.73 -9.67 -3.44
CA ILE A 233 13.52 -10.38 -4.70
C ILE A 233 14.89 -10.61 -5.34
N HIS A 234 15.30 -11.89 -5.51
CA HIS A 234 16.60 -12.26 -6.08
C HIS A 234 16.52 -13.58 -6.86
#